data_925bfcbd64b44a1aeff415cd0c458f3a
#
_entry.id   925bfcbd64b44a1aeff415cd0c458f3a
#
_cell.length_a   1.000
_cell.length_b   1.000
_cell.length_c   1.000
_cell.angle_alpha   90.00
_cell.angle_beta   90.00
_cell.angle_gamma   90.00
#
_symmetry.space_group_name_H-M   'P 1'
#
loop_
_entity.id
_entity.type
_entity.pdbx_description
1 polymer ?
#
loop_
_entity_poly.entity_id
_entity_poly.type
_entity_poly.pdbx_seq_one_letter_code
_entity_poly.pdbx_strand_id
1 'polypeptide(L)'
;MARRYKILMLVVILLGLTIAGFLFIPKELDIPTGKKTIFVTFSKSYLEFDEENVKPAIDSEIYELSEYYEEMGNILKGIKLYPTIKGLFQKGDYSFENNGDVVTIYIIDVSSENSKDALTELAFGSEGYAVYDSNGKSYLQSFGFDKKEKADKLKQEIKELIKAKGIKKQS
;
A
#
# COMPACT_ATOMS: atom_id res chain seq x y z
N MET A 1 -33.29 -4.33 36.45
CA MET A 1 -32.62 -3.43 35.48
C MET A 1 -31.08 -3.50 35.54
N ALA A 2 -30.43 -3.40 36.69
CA ALA A 2 -28.98 -3.34 36.85
C ALA A 2 -28.19 -4.52 36.20
N ARG A 3 -28.72 -5.75 36.22
CA ARG A 3 -28.05 -6.94 35.63
C ARG A 3 -27.97 -6.84 34.09
N ARG A 4 -29.00 -6.33 33.43
CA ARG A 4 -29.02 -6.17 31.96
C ARG A 4 -28.02 -5.11 31.51
N TYR A 5 -27.88 -4.01 32.23
CA TYR A 5 -26.89 -2.97 31.96
C TYR A 5 -25.44 -3.50 32.11
N LYS A 6 -25.18 -4.30 33.14
CA LYS A 6 -23.83 -4.92 33.32
C LYS A 6 -23.49 -5.85 32.17
N ILE A 7 -24.45 -6.67 31.70
CA ILE A 7 -24.22 -7.57 30.56
C ILE A 7 -23.98 -6.76 29.29
N LEU A 8 -24.80 -5.73 29.01
CA LEU A 8 -24.61 -4.87 27.84
C LEU A 8 -23.25 -4.18 27.85
N MET A 9 -22.84 -3.63 28.99
CA MET A 9 -21.53 -2.99 29.16
C MET A 9 -20.38 -3.96 28.90
N LEU A 10 -20.48 -5.20 29.41
CA LEU A 10 -19.50 -6.24 29.17
C LEU A 10 -19.38 -6.58 27.67
N VAL A 11 -20.51 -6.71 26.98
CA VAL A 11 -20.54 -6.97 25.53
C VAL A 11 -19.89 -5.83 24.75
N VAL A 12 -20.17 -4.58 25.09
CA VAL A 12 -19.56 -3.40 24.44
C VAL A 12 -18.05 -3.38 24.67
N ILE A 13 -17.58 -3.67 25.90
CA ILE A 13 -16.16 -3.73 26.20
C ILE A 13 -15.47 -4.86 25.43
N LEU A 14 -16.07 -6.05 25.38
CA LEU A 14 -15.53 -7.18 24.64
C LEU A 14 -15.45 -6.87 23.14
N LEU A 15 -16.50 -6.27 22.58
CA LEU A 15 -16.52 -5.85 21.18
C LEU A 15 -15.42 -4.81 20.89
N GLY A 16 -15.27 -3.82 21.78
CA GLY A 16 -14.21 -2.82 21.68
C GLY A 16 -12.81 -3.42 21.72
N LEU A 17 -12.57 -4.37 22.64
CA LEU A 17 -11.29 -5.08 22.74
C LEU A 17 -11.03 -5.95 21.50
N THR A 18 -12.04 -6.59 20.94
CA THR A 18 -11.92 -7.40 19.72
C THR A 18 -11.54 -6.54 18.53
N ILE A 19 -12.21 -5.39 18.35
CA ILE A 19 -11.90 -4.44 17.28
C ILE A 19 -10.49 -3.87 17.47
N ALA A 20 -10.16 -3.44 18.69
CA ALA A 20 -8.82 -2.94 19.01
C ALA A 20 -7.76 -4.00 18.71
N GLY A 21 -7.96 -5.25 19.19
CA GLY A 21 -7.05 -6.36 18.90
C GLY A 21 -6.83 -6.56 17.41
N PHE A 22 -7.90 -6.53 16.61
CA PHE A 22 -7.82 -6.69 15.18
C PHE A 22 -7.02 -5.56 14.50
N LEU A 23 -7.17 -4.31 14.95
CA LEU A 23 -6.43 -3.16 14.40
C LEU A 23 -4.92 -3.19 14.73
N PHE A 24 -4.54 -3.90 15.80
CA PHE A 24 -3.13 -4.03 16.21
C PHE A 24 -2.43 -5.26 15.65
N ILE A 25 -3.14 -6.17 14.98
CA ILE A 25 -2.51 -7.33 14.33
C ILE A 25 -2.05 -6.93 12.93
N PRO A 26 -0.73 -6.81 12.69
CA PRO A 26 -0.22 -6.48 11.37
C PRO A 26 -0.39 -7.66 10.42
N LYS A 27 -0.55 -7.34 9.14
CA LYS A 27 -0.38 -8.28 8.04
C LYS A 27 0.97 -8.05 7.41
N GLU A 28 1.71 -9.10 7.17
CA GLU A 28 2.91 -9.07 6.34
C GLU A 28 2.48 -9.10 4.86
N LEU A 29 3.30 -8.48 4.01
CA LEU A 29 3.08 -8.56 2.57
C LEU A 29 3.32 -9.99 2.12
N ASP A 30 2.34 -10.56 1.45
CA ASP A 30 2.49 -11.84 0.77
C ASP A 30 3.19 -11.57 -0.58
N ILE A 31 4.51 -11.74 -0.58
CA ILE A 31 5.31 -11.57 -1.77
C ILE A 31 5.41 -12.93 -2.44
N PRO A 32 4.82 -13.10 -3.63
CA PRO A 32 4.85 -14.37 -4.32
C PRO A 32 6.29 -14.84 -4.54
N THR A 33 6.56 -16.12 -4.30
CA THR A 33 7.87 -16.73 -4.55
C THR A 33 8.04 -17.06 -6.03
N GLY A 34 9.26 -16.97 -6.56
CA GLY A 34 9.60 -17.30 -7.96
C GLY A 34 9.81 -16.07 -8.85
N LYS A 35 10.08 -16.31 -10.11
CA LYS A 35 10.40 -15.26 -11.10
C LYS A 35 9.16 -14.37 -11.34
N LYS A 36 9.30 -13.08 -11.12
CA LYS A 36 8.22 -12.12 -11.20
C LYS A 36 8.58 -10.96 -12.11
N THR A 37 7.59 -10.36 -12.71
CA THR A 37 7.74 -9.05 -13.32
C THR A 37 7.34 -8.00 -12.28
N ILE A 38 8.26 -7.08 -11.98
CA ILE A 38 8.04 -6.03 -10.99
C ILE A 38 8.13 -4.68 -11.68
N PHE A 39 7.08 -3.88 -11.53
CA PHE A 39 7.08 -2.48 -11.92
C PHE A 39 6.93 -1.61 -10.68
N VAL A 40 7.69 -0.51 -10.67
CA VAL A 40 7.54 0.53 -9.66
C VAL A 40 7.20 1.83 -10.37
N THR A 41 6.12 2.45 -9.95
CA THR A 41 5.67 3.74 -10.45
C THR A 41 5.78 4.78 -9.34
N PHE A 42 6.44 5.90 -9.62
CA PHE A 42 6.41 7.09 -8.79
C PHE A 42 5.48 8.09 -9.46
N SER A 43 4.38 8.40 -8.82
CA SER A 43 3.39 9.35 -9.34
C SER A 43 3.32 10.56 -8.42
N LYS A 44 3.27 11.74 -9.03
CA LYS A 44 3.08 13.00 -8.34
C LYS A 44 1.89 13.71 -8.94
N SER A 45 0.86 13.93 -8.16
CA SER A 45 -0.28 14.76 -8.57
C SER A 45 -0.05 16.20 -8.17
N TYR A 46 -0.36 17.12 -9.06
CA TYR A 46 -0.29 18.56 -8.83
C TYR A 46 -1.41 19.26 -9.56
N LEU A 47 -1.63 20.53 -9.22
CA LEU A 47 -2.58 21.37 -9.92
C LEU A 47 -1.82 22.22 -10.95
N GLU A 48 -2.16 22.06 -12.21
CA GLU A 48 -1.67 22.90 -13.29
C GLU A 48 -2.60 24.11 -13.42
N PHE A 49 -2.03 25.30 -13.39
CA PHE A 49 -2.74 26.55 -13.53
C PHE A 49 -2.55 27.06 -14.95
N ASP A 50 -3.62 27.03 -15.73
CA ASP A 50 -3.71 27.70 -17.01
C ASP A 50 -4.52 29.00 -16.82
N GLU A 51 -4.30 30.01 -17.63
CA GLU A 51 -4.78 31.41 -17.43
C GLU A 51 -6.24 31.56 -16.98
N GLU A 52 -7.09 30.56 -17.26
CA GLU A 52 -8.52 30.57 -16.89
C GLU A 52 -9.01 29.31 -16.16
N ASN A 53 -8.14 28.27 -16.00
CA ASN A 53 -8.58 26.97 -15.44
C ASN A 53 -7.52 26.33 -14.56
N VAL A 54 -7.99 25.60 -13.54
CA VAL A 54 -7.16 24.73 -12.72
C VAL A 54 -7.47 23.29 -13.11
N LYS A 55 -6.47 22.54 -13.56
CA LYS A 55 -6.61 21.14 -13.94
C LYS A 55 -5.70 20.24 -13.08
N PRO A 56 -6.18 19.09 -12.62
CA PRO A 56 -5.29 18.11 -12.02
C PRO A 56 -4.37 17.51 -13.10
N ALA A 57 -3.08 17.46 -12.80
CA ALA A 57 -2.08 16.83 -13.63
C ALA A 57 -1.32 15.77 -12.82
N ILE A 58 -0.84 14.74 -13.49
CA ILE A 58 -0.09 13.63 -12.87
C ILE A 58 1.18 13.40 -13.67
N ASP A 59 2.32 13.56 -13.00
CA ASP A 59 3.60 13.08 -13.52
C ASP A 59 3.86 11.69 -12.98
N SER A 60 4.27 10.78 -13.86
CA SER A 60 4.59 9.41 -13.47
C SER A 60 5.92 8.95 -14.08
N GLU A 61 6.69 8.28 -13.26
CA GLU A 61 7.91 7.60 -13.65
C GLU A 61 7.77 6.12 -13.39
N ILE A 62 7.98 5.30 -14.41
CA ILE A 62 7.83 3.84 -14.35
C ILE A 62 9.20 3.18 -14.50
N TYR A 63 9.49 2.25 -13.62
CA TYR A 63 10.73 1.47 -13.63
C TYR A 63 10.41 -0.01 -13.58
N GLU A 64 11.10 -0.81 -14.40
CA GLU A 64 11.02 -2.26 -14.37
C GLU A 64 12.17 -2.83 -13.53
N LEU A 65 11.84 -3.61 -12.50
CA LEU A 65 12.77 -4.20 -11.54
C LEU A 65 12.77 -5.73 -11.59
N SER A 66 12.30 -6.32 -12.68
CA SER A 66 12.14 -7.78 -12.81
C SER A 66 13.45 -8.56 -12.63
N GLU A 67 14.60 -8.00 -13.07
CA GLU A 67 15.91 -8.59 -12.87
C GLU A 67 16.42 -8.50 -11.42
N TYR A 68 15.80 -7.66 -10.61
CA TYR A 68 16.15 -7.36 -9.21
C TYR A 68 15.07 -7.78 -8.22
N TYR A 69 14.31 -8.82 -8.58
CA TYR A 69 13.16 -9.26 -7.77
C TYR A 69 13.57 -9.74 -6.36
N GLU A 70 14.78 -10.30 -6.20
CA GLU A 70 15.29 -10.73 -4.90
C GLU A 70 15.61 -9.54 -4.00
N GLU A 71 16.30 -8.53 -4.54
CA GLU A 71 16.62 -7.30 -3.81
C GLU A 71 15.34 -6.54 -3.44
N MET A 72 14.40 -6.45 -4.38
CA MET A 72 13.10 -5.84 -4.11
C MET A 72 12.30 -6.63 -3.08
N GLY A 73 12.32 -7.97 -3.16
CA GLY A 73 11.75 -8.85 -2.17
C GLY A 73 12.34 -8.63 -0.77
N ASN A 74 13.65 -8.42 -0.67
CA ASN A 74 14.32 -8.12 0.60
C ASN A 74 13.89 -6.75 1.17
N ILE A 75 13.69 -5.74 0.33
CA ILE A 75 13.17 -4.42 0.73
C ILE A 75 11.75 -4.55 1.26
N LEU A 76 10.91 -5.34 0.60
CA LEU A 76 9.50 -5.52 0.98
C LEU A 76 9.32 -6.48 2.16
N LYS A 77 10.28 -7.35 2.40
CA LYS A 77 10.24 -8.33 3.48
C LYS A 77 10.23 -7.65 4.85
N GLY A 78 9.27 -8.03 5.66
CA GLY A 78 9.13 -7.48 7.02
C GLY A 78 8.35 -6.16 7.07
N ILE A 79 7.84 -5.66 5.93
CA ILE A 79 6.87 -4.58 5.96
C ILE A 79 5.59 -5.09 6.61
N LYS A 80 5.19 -4.39 7.66
CA LYS A 80 3.97 -4.67 8.41
C LYS A 80 2.92 -3.61 8.11
N LEU A 81 1.79 -4.04 7.58
CA LEU A 81 0.65 -3.20 7.32
C LEU A 81 -0.46 -3.50 8.34
N TYR A 82 -1.00 -2.46 8.93
CA TYR A 82 -2.03 -2.54 9.96
C TYR A 82 -3.38 -2.17 9.36
N PRO A 83 -4.44 -2.93 9.65
CA PRO A 83 -5.79 -2.55 9.24
C PRO A 83 -6.16 -1.16 9.75
N THR A 84 -6.95 -0.43 8.98
CA THR A 84 -7.49 0.87 9.41
C THR A 84 -8.99 0.75 9.66
N ILE A 85 -9.54 1.58 10.54
CA ILE A 85 -10.99 1.64 10.77
C ILE A 85 -11.71 1.92 9.45
N LYS A 86 -11.21 2.88 8.66
CA LYS A 86 -11.77 3.20 7.34
C LYS A 86 -11.72 1.99 6.41
N GLY A 87 -10.61 1.24 6.39
CA GLY A 87 -10.46 0.04 5.57
C GLY A 87 -11.34 -1.14 5.96
N LEU A 88 -11.84 -1.19 7.21
CA LEU A 88 -12.78 -2.22 7.63
C LEU A 88 -14.18 -2.05 7.04
N PHE A 89 -14.59 -0.80 6.83
CA PHE A 89 -15.95 -0.47 6.41
C PHE A 89 -16.06 -0.04 4.96
N GLN A 90 -14.96 0.34 4.33
CA GLN A 90 -14.93 0.83 2.96
C GLN A 90 -14.20 -0.17 2.07
N LYS A 91 -14.94 -0.83 1.20
CA LYS A 91 -14.40 -1.64 0.10
C LYS A 91 -14.46 -0.80 -1.17
N GLY A 92 -13.40 -0.78 -1.94
CA GLY A 92 -13.39 -0.13 -3.24
C GLY A 92 -12.18 0.76 -3.49
N ASP A 93 -12.19 1.46 -4.61
CA ASP A 93 -11.09 2.30 -5.07
C ASP A 93 -10.73 3.37 -4.06
N TYR A 94 -9.55 3.25 -3.49
CA TYR A 94 -8.95 4.29 -2.69
C TYR A 94 -8.11 5.16 -3.61
N SER A 95 -8.60 6.33 -3.90
CA SER A 95 -7.74 7.38 -4.43
C SER A 95 -6.94 7.96 -3.26
N PHE A 96 -5.62 7.99 -3.39
CA PHE A 96 -4.80 8.82 -2.51
C PHE A 96 -5.19 10.26 -2.81
N GLU A 97 -6.00 10.85 -1.91
CA GLU A 97 -6.51 12.21 -2.09
C GLU A 97 -5.35 13.19 -2.22
N ASN A 98 -5.32 13.80 -3.38
CA ASN A 98 -4.77 15.10 -3.75
C ASN A 98 -3.54 15.61 -2.97
N ASN A 99 -2.47 15.86 -3.71
CA ASN A 99 -1.23 16.54 -3.34
C ASN A 99 -0.16 15.69 -2.64
N GLY A 100 0.05 14.48 -3.08
CA GLY A 100 1.17 13.71 -2.56
C GLY A 100 1.85 12.85 -3.61
N ASP A 101 3.12 12.59 -3.37
CA ASP A 101 3.84 11.55 -4.09
C ASP A 101 3.29 10.18 -3.71
N VAL A 102 2.87 9.41 -4.68
CA VAL A 102 2.41 8.02 -4.51
C VAL A 102 3.43 7.09 -5.15
N VAL A 103 3.78 6.03 -4.45
CA VAL A 103 4.58 4.93 -5.00
C VAL A 103 3.67 3.75 -5.17
N THR A 104 3.63 3.18 -6.36
CA THR A 104 2.90 1.95 -6.63
C THR A 104 3.86 0.87 -7.10
N ILE A 105 3.78 -0.29 -6.48
CA ILE A 105 4.57 -1.47 -6.79
C ILE A 105 3.62 -2.53 -7.31
N TYR A 106 3.82 -2.95 -8.55
CA TYR A 106 3.11 -4.04 -9.18
C TYR A 106 4.02 -5.26 -9.23
N ILE A 107 3.55 -6.39 -8.70
CA ILE A 107 4.24 -7.67 -8.76
C ILE A 107 3.35 -8.63 -9.55
N ILE A 108 3.81 -9.03 -10.72
CA ILE A 108 3.06 -9.88 -11.64
C ILE A 108 3.67 -11.27 -11.64
N ASP A 109 2.88 -12.26 -11.26
CA ASP A 109 3.25 -13.67 -11.38
C ASP A 109 3.01 -14.17 -12.79
N VAL A 110 4.07 -14.27 -13.58
CA VAL A 110 4.01 -14.71 -14.99
C VAL A 110 3.68 -16.21 -15.12
N SER A 111 3.80 -16.97 -14.02
CA SER A 111 3.51 -18.40 -14.00
C SER A 111 2.04 -18.74 -13.71
N SER A 112 1.25 -17.76 -13.28
CA SER A 112 -0.17 -17.95 -12.97
C SER A 112 -1.00 -17.94 -14.25
N GLU A 113 -1.78 -18.98 -14.45
CA GLU A 113 -2.75 -19.07 -15.57
C GLU A 113 -3.96 -18.13 -15.35
N ASN A 114 -4.18 -17.68 -14.11
CA ASN A 114 -5.28 -16.83 -13.74
C ASN A 114 -4.80 -15.39 -13.53
N SER A 115 -5.19 -14.48 -14.42
CA SER A 115 -4.74 -13.07 -14.39
C SER A 115 -5.10 -12.32 -13.10
N LYS A 116 -6.12 -12.74 -12.36
CA LYS A 116 -6.51 -12.11 -11.09
C LYS A 116 -5.62 -12.53 -9.93
N ASP A 117 -5.11 -13.74 -9.96
CA ASP A 117 -4.20 -14.28 -8.94
C ASP A 117 -2.74 -13.90 -9.25
N ALA A 118 -2.51 -13.37 -10.45
CA ALA A 118 -1.19 -13.01 -10.94
C ALA A 118 -0.70 -11.64 -10.46
N LEU A 119 -1.58 -10.77 -9.99
CA LEU A 119 -1.25 -9.39 -9.64
C LEU A 119 -1.32 -9.16 -8.14
N THR A 120 -0.21 -8.70 -7.60
CA THR A 120 -0.14 -8.09 -6.27
C THR A 120 0.23 -6.62 -6.45
N GLU A 121 -0.55 -5.73 -5.84
CA GLU A 121 -0.33 -4.30 -5.88
C GLU A 121 -0.16 -3.74 -4.47
N LEU A 122 0.89 -2.94 -4.30
CA LEU A 122 1.09 -2.13 -3.12
C LEU A 122 1.23 -0.67 -3.54
N ALA A 123 0.24 0.15 -3.26
CA ALA A 123 0.32 1.59 -3.46
C ALA A 123 0.38 2.30 -2.11
N PHE A 124 1.29 3.25 -1.93
CA PHE A 124 1.41 4.01 -0.69
C PHE A 124 1.83 5.47 -0.94
N GLY A 125 1.34 6.34 -0.08
CA GLY A 125 1.62 7.77 -0.11
C GLY A 125 2.46 8.25 1.08
N SER A 126 2.94 9.49 1.01
CA SER A 126 3.74 10.15 2.05
C SER A 126 3.04 10.24 3.42
N GLU A 127 1.71 10.13 3.46
CA GLU A 127 0.96 10.12 4.71
C GLU A 127 1.07 8.79 5.48
N GLY A 128 1.72 7.78 4.91
CA GLY A 128 1.94 6.47 5.53
C GLY A 128 0.69 5.58 5.54
N TYR A 129 -0.24 5.83 4.63
CA TYR A 129 -1.30 4.90 4.30
C TYR A 129 -0.92 4.11 3.06
N ALA A 130 -1.39 2.88 3.00
CA ALA A 130 -1.15 1.99 1.89
C ALA A 130 -2.44 1.32 1.44
N VAL A 131 -2.58 1.09 0.15
CA VAL A 131 -3.56 0.16 -0.42
C VAL A 131 -2.78 -1.07 -0.84
N TYR A 132 -3.17 -2.20 -0.29
CA TYR A 132 -2.61 -3.49 -0.65
C TYR A 132 -3.71 -4.33 -1.28
N ASP A 133 -3.49 -4.72 -2.52
CA ASP A 133 -4.35 -5.62 -3.26
C ASP A 133 -3.62 -6.94 -3.49
N SER A 134 -4.28 -8.02 -3.11
CA SER A 134 -3.85 -9.38 -3.41
C SER A 134 -5.08 -10.21 -3.72
N ASN A 135 -5.04 -10.92 -4.83
CA ASN A 135 -6.15 -11.76 -5.30
C ASN A 135 -7.45 -10.97 -5.54
N GLY A 136 -7.35 -9.75 -6.04
CA GLY A 136 -8.50 -8.90 -6.36
C GLY A 136 -9.26 -8.39 -5.13
N LYS A 137 -8.58 -8.33 -3.98
CA LYS A 137 -9.11 -7.74 -2.74
C LYS A 137 -8.23 -6.60 -2.28
N SER A 138 -8.78 -5.41 -2.36
CA SER A 138 -8.11 -4.16 -2.01
C SER A 138 -8.47 -3.73 -0.58
N TYR A 139 -7.46 -3.39 0.23
CA TYR A 139 -7.65 -2.97 1.62
C TYR A 139 -6.83 -1.72 1.92
N LEU A 140 -7.47 -0.72 2.50
CA LEU A 140 -6.76 0.44 3.05
C LEU A 140 -6.12 0.05 4.38
N GLN A 141 -4.81 0.19 4.45
CA GLN A 141 -3.97 -0.16 5.57
C GLN A 141 -3.08 1.03 5.95
N SER A 142 -2.27 0.86 6.98
CA SER A 142 -1.33 1.86 7.46
C SER A 142 -0.02 1.18 7.83
N PHE A 143 1.10 1.88 7.72
CA PHE A 143 2.39 1.41 8.25
C PHE A 143 2.47 1.43 9.80
N GLY A 144 1.35 1.72 10.47
CA GLY A 144 1.24 1.73 11.93
C GLY A 144 1.84 2.97 12.57
N PHE A 145 2.51 2.80 13.71
CA PHE A 145 3.23 3.89 14.37
C PHE A 145 4.38 4.36 13.48
N ASP A 146 4.64 5.68 13.48
CA ASP A 146 5.66 6.33 12.62
C ASP A 146 5.44 6.08 11.13
N LYS A 147 4.17 5.99 10.74
CA LYS A 147 3.75 5.58 9.40
C LYS A 147 4.35 6.42 8.27
N LYS A 148 4.52 7.72 8.46
CA LYS A 148 5.16 8.61 7.47
C LYS A 148 6.63 8.26 7.28
N GLU A 149 7.37 8.14 8.38
CA GLU A 149 8.80 7.80 8.35
C GLU A 149 9.03 6.44 7.68
N LYS A 150 8.19 5.45 7.96
CA LYS A 150 8.28 4.12 7.34
C LYS A 150 7.98 4.16 5.85
N ALA A 151 6.98 4.94 5.42
CA ALA A 151 6.66 5.11 4.01
C ALA A 151 7.79 5.83 3.28
N ASP A 152 8.35 6.89 3.86
CA ASP A 152 9.46 7.64 3.29
C ASP A 152 10.73 6.78 3.21
N LYS A 153 11.01 5.99 4.24
CA LYS A 153 12.13 5.05 4.26
C LYS A 153 11.99 4.02 3.14
N LEU A 154 10.83 3.38 3.00
CA LEU A 154 10.58 2.42 1.94
C LEU A 154 10.76 3.07 0.55
N LYS A 155 10.20 4.26 0.34
CA LYS A 155 10.36 5.01 -0.90
C LYS A 155 11.85 5.28 -1.20
N GLN A 156 12.61 5.65 -0.18
CA GLN A 156 14.04 5.94 -0.31
C GLN A 156 14.84 4.68 -0.66
N GLU A 157 14.61 3.56 0.01
CA GLU A 157 15.26 2.27 -0.27
C GLU A 157 15.04 1.82 -1.71
N ILE A 158 13.80 1.98 -2.24
CA ILE A 158 13.49 1.67 -3.64
C ILE A 158 14.26 2.60 -4.59
N LYS A 159 14.30 3.91 -4.31
CA LYS A 159 15.06 4.87 -5.14
C LYS A 159 16.55 4.57 -5.13
N GLU A 160 17.10 4.17 -4.00
CA GLU A 160 18.50 3.78 -3.87
C GLU A 160 18.82 2.51 -4.67
N LEU A 161 17.95 1.51 -4.66
CA LEU A 161 18.07 0.32 -5.50
C LEU A 161 18.07 0.70 -6.98
N ILE A 162 17.12 1.49 -7.44
CA ILE A 162 17.03 1.95 -8.84
C ILE A 162 18.33 2.66 -9.25
N LYS A 163 18.81 3.59 -8.41
CA LYS A 163 20.04 4.33 -8.67
C LYS A 163 21.28 3.44 -8.68
N ALA A 164 21.42 2.56 -7.67
CA ALA A 164 22.58 1.68 -7.53
C ALA A 164 22.71 0.67 -8.69
N LYS A 165 21.58 0.23 -9.23
CA LYS A 165 21.55 -0.72 -10.36
C LYS A 165 21.51 -0.01 -11.73
N GLY A 166 21.43 1.31 -11.77
CA GLY A 166 21.38 2.08 -13.02
C GLY A 166 20.10 1.81 -13.83
N ILE A 167 19.00 1.46 -13.18
CA ILE A 167 17.72 1.13 -13.82
C ILE A 167 17.17 2.37 -14.49
N LYS A 168 16.87 2.27 -15.77
CA LYS A 168 16.35 3.40 -16.55
C LYS A 168 14.82 3.47 -16.44
N LYS A 169 14.32 4.70 -16.51
CA LYS A 169 12.89 4.95 -16.66
C LYS A 169 12.37 4.31 -17.95
N GLN A 170 11.21 3.67 -17.87
CA GLN A 170 10.50 3.18 -19.06
C GLN A 170 9.95 4.40 -19.82
N SER A 171 10.12 4.39 -21.13
CA SER A 171 9.65 5.46 -22.03
C SER A 171 8.26 5.18 -22.55
#